data_10feba2d5c1a60c27481ff3f4a8f1c66
#
_entry.id   10feba2d5c1a60c27481ff3f4a8f1c66
#
_cell.length_a   1.000
_cell.length_b   1.000
_cell.length_c   1.000
_cell.angle_alpha   90.00
_cell.angle_beta   90.00
_cell.angle_gamma   90.00
#
_symmetry.space_group_name_H-M   'P 1'
#
loop_
_entity.id
_entity.type
_entity.pdbx_description
1 polymer ?
#
loop_
_entity_poly.entity_id
_entity_poly.type
_entity_poly.pdbx_seq_one_letter_code
_entity_poly.pdbx_strand_id
1 'polypeptide(L)'
;AQERLAVERTRYVRGLRAGNSVKPPFESLYLTENDSLEEIASVAGAYRVAGFQLTEELLNRPDSLATELSFLAQLFGEAAQAVSRDDIEAAHALCQEAGKFTRNHLGKWGPSYCEQAAEATDSELFRLAMILMGDFIKSLTEEEEGKGKTNCN
;
A
#
# COMPACT_ATOMS: atom_id res chain seq x y z
N ALA A 1 15.70 -16.82 -15.44
CA ALA A 1 14.44 -16.18 -15.00
C ALA A 1 14.62 -15.41 -13.69
N GLN A 2 15.20 -16.00 -12.65
CA GLN A 2 15.39 -15.34 -11.33
C GLN A 2 16.27 -14.08 -11.38
N GLU A 3 17.38 -14.11 -12.14
CA GLU A 3 18.25 -12.93 -12.30
C GLU A 3 17.54 -11.74 -12.97
N ARG A 4 16.69 -12.00 -13.97
CA ARG A 4 15.91 -10.95 -14.62
C ARG A 4 14.92 -10.31 -13.65
N LEU A 5 14.23 -11.08 -12.82
CA LEU A 5 13.32 -10.59 -11.80
C LEU A 5 14.04 -9.78 -10.71
N ALA A 6 15.25 -10.21 -10.32
CA ALA A 6 16.07 -9.46 -9.35
C ALA A 6 16.52 -8.10 -9.90
N VAL A 7 16.91 -8.05 -11.19
CA VAL A 7 17.29 -6.81 -11.88
C VAL A 7 16.08 -5.86 -12.01
N GLU A 8 14.92 -6.38 -12.41
CA GLU A 8 13.68 -5.61 -12.50
C GLU A 8 13.29 -5.05 -11.12
N ARG A 9 13.26 -5.89 -10.08
CA ARG A 9 13.00 -5.45 -8.71
C ARG A 9 13.93 -4.32 -8.28
N THR A 10 15.23 -4.43 -8.55
CA THR A 10 16.21 -3.39 -8.18
C THR A 10 15.96 -2.09 -8.95
N ARG A 11 15.58 -2.16 -10.21
CA ARG A 11 15.25 -0.99 -11.04
C ARG A 11 14.07 -0.20 -10.47
N TYR A 12 13.01 -0.89 -10.05
CA TYR A 12 11.79 -0.25 -9.57
C TYR A 12 11.92 0.25 -8.12
N VAL A 13 12.58 -0.50 -7.26
CA VAL A 13 12.81 -0.10 -5.87
C VAL A 13 13.78 1.09 -5.77
N ARG A 14 14.72 1.25 -6.71
CA ARG A 14 15.73 2.32 -6.69
C ARG A 14 15.46 3.47 -7.65
N GLY A 15 14.41 3.42 -8.44
CA GLY A 15 14.09 4.48 -9.41
C GLY A 15 15.10 4.60 -10.56
N LEU A 16 15.88 3.57 -10.84
CA LEU A 16 16.95 3.60 -11.83
C LEU A 16 16.45 3.13 -13.19
N ARG A 17 15.95 4.03 -14.01
CA ARG A 17 15.90 3.84 -15.46
C ARG A 17 16.27 5.11 -16.20
N ALA A 18 17.27 5.03 -17.07
CA ALA A 18 17.55 6.08 -18.03
C ALA A 18 16.37 6.15 -19.03
N GLY A 19 15.63 7.26 -19.02
CA GLY A 19 14.63 7.57 -20.04
C GLY A 19 13.16 7.59 -19.60
N ASN A 20 12.72 6.80 -18.61
CA ASN A 20 11.40 6.88 -17.98
C ASN A 20 11.60 6.65 -16.49
N SER A 21 11.75 7.70 -15.72
CA SER A 21 12.00 7.61 -14.29
C SER A 21 10.70 7.41 -13.52
N VAL A 22 10.33 6.17 -13.27
CA VAL A 22 9.36 5.87 -12.22
C VAL A 22 10.00 6.24 -10.89
N LYS A 23 9.35 7.10 -10.12
CA LYS A 23 9.82 7.44 -8.76
C LYS A 23 9.88 6.17 -7.91
N PRO A 24 10.80 6.08 -6.93
CA PRO A 24 10.77 4.99 -5.94
C PRO A 24 9.40 4.91 -5.23
N PRO A 25 8.97 3.72 -4.81
CA PRO A 25 7.66 3.48 -4.23
C PRO A 25 7.55 3.97 -2.78
N PHE A 26 7.53 5.27 -2.60
CA PHE A 26 7.40 5.94 -1.30
C PHE A 26 6.29 6.98 -1.35
N GLU A 27 5.35 6.95 -0.39
CA GLU A 27 4.21 7.87 -0.32
C GLU A 27 4.66 9.33 -0.41
N SER A 28 5.67 9.71 0.37
CA SER A 28 6.20 11.06 0.42
C SER A 28 6.65 11.62 -0.93
N LEU A 29 7.12 10.75 -1.83
CA LEU A 29 7.55 11.16 -3.17
C LEU A 29 6.40 11.34 -4.17
N TYR A 30 5.24 10.79 -3.88
CA TYR A 30 4.04 10.86 -4.74
C TYR A 30 3.07 11.95 -4.32
N LEU A 31 2.96 12.23 -3.02
CA LEU A 31 2.03 13.23 -2.48
C LEU A 31 2.64 14.62 -2.38
N THR A 32 3.97 14.75 -2.31
CA THR A 32 4.67 16.01 -2.24
C THR A 32 5.79 16.09 -3.27
N GLU A 33 6.17 17.31 -3.67
CA GLU A 33 7.30 17.52 -4.59
C GLU A 33 8.66 17.22 -3.94
N ASN A 34 8.70 17.31 -2.61
CA ASN A 34 9.88 17.03 -1.81
C ASN A 34 9.55 15.91 -0.81
N ASP A 35 10.56 15.11 -0.45
CA ASP A 35 10.48 14.05 0.56
C ASP A 35 10.03 14.67 1.91
N SER A 36 8.73 14.61 2.19
CA SER A 36 8.14 15.31 3.32
C SER A 36 8.25 14.46 4.58
N LEU A 37 8.95 14.99 5.57
CA LEU A 37 9.01 14.38 6.91
C LEU A 37 7.63 14.30 7.57
N GLU A 38 6.71 15.17 7.20
CA GLU A 38 5.34 15.18 7.72
C GLU A 38 4.56 13.96 7.24
N GLU A 39 4.66 13.62 5.94
CA GLU A 39 4.00 12.41 5.39
C GLU A 39 4.58 11.14 6.02
N ILE A 40 5.92 11.05 6.10
CA ILE A 40 6.60 9.92 6.75
C ILE A 40 6.16 9.77 8.22
N ALA A 41 6.06 10.88 8.96
CA ALA A 41 5.60 10.89 10.34
C ALA A 41 4.11 10.53 10.48
N SER A 42 3.27 10.92 9.51
CA SER A 42 1.85 10.59 9.45
C SER A 42 1.64 9.08 9.32
N VAL A 43 2.30 8.45 8.35
CA VAL A 43 2.25 6.99 8.15
C VAL A 43 2.75 6.25 9.38
N ALA A 44 3.92 6.63 9.92
CA ALA A 44 4.46 6.02 11.13
C ALA A 44 3.55 6.21 12.35
N GLY A 45 2.81 7.33 12.40
CA GLY A 45 1.79 7.59 13.40
C GLY A 45 0.63 6.61 13.32
N ALA A 46 0.12 6.31 12.11
CA ALA A 46 -0.94 5.34 11.89
C ALA A 46 -0.53 3.93 12.38
N TYR A 47 0.68 3.49 12.06
CA TYR A 47 1.22 2.21 12.54
C TYR A 47 1.26 2.13 14.06
N ARG A 48 1.73 3.18 14.71
CA ARG A 48 1.84 3.24 16.19
C ARG A 48 0.48 3.14 16.86
N VAL A 49 -0.52 3.85 16.32
CA VAL A 49 -1.89 3.83 16.85
C VAL A 49 -2.49 2.42 16.76
N ALA A 50 -2.23 1.71 15.66
CA ALA A 50 -2.69 0.34 15.44
C ALA A 50 -1.82 -0.73 16.14
N GLY A 51 -0.73 -0.35 16.84
CA GLY A 51 0.17 -1.29 17.48
C GLY A 51 1.08 -2.08 16.53
N PHE A 52 1.19 -1.65 15.26
CA PHE A 52 2.08 -2.27 14.28
C PHE A 52 3.53 -1.96 14.60
N GLN A 53 4.33 -3.01 14.78
CA GLN A 53 5.75 -2.87 15.09
C GLN A 53 6.58 -2.96 13.82
N LEU A 54 7.29 -1.89 13.51
CA LEU A 54 8.23 -1.85 12.41
C LEU A 54 9.52 -2.58 12.80
N THR A 55 9.98 -3.49 11.95
CA THR A 55 11.33 -4.04 12.05
C THR A 55 12.38 -2.98 11.70
N GLU A 56 13.64 -3.19 12.07
CA GLU A 56 14.73 -2.23 11.75
C GLU A 56 14.81 -1.92 10.25
N GLU A 57 14.54 -2.90 9.38
CA GLU A 57 14.52 -2.70 7.92
C GLU A 57 13.40 -1.77 7.46
N LEU A 58 12.23 -1.86 8.09
CA LEU A 58 11.05 -1.07 7.76
C LEU A 58 11.09 0.33 8.39
N LEU A 59 11.84 0.52 9.49
CA LEU A 59 11.99 1.82 10.16
C LEU A 59 12.62 2.90 9.27
N ASN A 60 13.49 2.50 8.33
CA ASN A 60 14.17 3.46 7.46
C ASN A 60 13.23 4.11 6.44
N ARG A 61 12.17 3.40 6.01
CA ARG A 61 11.17 3.90 5.05
C ARG A 61 9.77 3.35 5.40
N PRO A 62 9.15 3.90 6.45
CA PRO A 62 7.81 3.48 6.87
C PRO A 62 6.75 3.77 5.78
N ASP A 63 6.97 4.77 4.96
CA ASP A 63 6.14 5.21 3.83
C ASP A 63 6.38 4.42 2.52
N SER A 64 7.03 3.26 2.60
CA SER A 64 7.23 2.43 1.41
C SER A 64 6.01 1.57 1.10
N LEU A 65 5.76 1.31 -0.19
CA LEU A 65 4.70 0.41 -0.65
C LEU A 65 4.74 -0.94 0.07
N ALA A 66 5.94 -1.49 0.27
CA ALA A 66 6.11 -2.78 0.95
C ALA A 66 5.68 -2.71 2.42
N THR A 67 6.02 -1.62 3.12
CA THR A 67 5.65 -1.43 4.54
C THR A 67 4.15 -1.22 4.68
N GLU A 68 3.54 -0.39 3.86
CA GLU A 68 2.10 -0.13 3.87
C GLU A 68 1.29 -1.38 3.55
N LEU A 69 1.70 -2.17 2.54
CA LEU A 69 1.07 -3.45 2.23
C LEU A 69 1.25 -4.47 3.36
N SER A 70 2.41 -4.49 4.04
CA SER A 70 2.65 -5.38 5.19
C SER A 70 1.73 -5.03 6.36
N PHE A 71 1.49 -3.75 6.59
CA PHE A 71 0.53 -3.29 7.59
C PHE A 71 -0.90 -3.74 7.27
N LEU A 72 -1.36 -3.56 6.04
CA LEU A 72 -2.67 -4.06 5.61
C LEU A 72 -2.78 -5.58 5.74
N ALA A 73 -1.73 -6.31 5.36
CA ALA A 73 -1.69 -7.76 5.50
C ALA A 73 -1.83 -8.22 6.97
N GLN A 74 -1.23 -7.47 7.92
CA GLN A 74 -1.42 -7.74 9.35
C GLN A 74 -2.86 -7.49 9.76
N LEU A 75 -3.44 -6.33 9.43
CA LEU A 75 -4.83 -6.01 9.83
C LEU A 75 -5.83 -7.04 9.30
N PHE A 76 -5.72 -7.44 8.02
CA PHE A 76 -6.58 -8.46 7.45
C PHE A 76 -6.32 -9.86 8.05
N GLY A 77 -5.06 -10.17 8.38
CA GLY A 77 -4.71 -11.42 9.07
C GLY A 77 -5.33 -11.49 10.47
N GLU A 78 -5.28 -10.42 11.23
CA GLU A 78 -5.92 -10.33 12.55
C GLU A 78 -7.44 -10.36 12.45
N ALA A 79 -8.03 -9.71 11.43
CA ALA A 79 -9.48 -9.78 11.16
C ALA A 79 -9.92 -11.22 10.85
N ALA A 80 -9.17 -11.94 10.02
CA ALA A 80 -9.44 -13.34 9.73
C ALA A 80 -9.36 -14.24 10.99
N GLN A 81 -8.40 -13.97 11.88
CA GLN A 81 -8.32 -14.66 13.17
C GLN A 81 -9.49 -14.31 14.10
N ALA A 82 -9.94 -13.05 14.12
CA ALA A 82 -11.12 -12.66 14.88
C ALA A 82 -12.37 -13.39 14.40
N VAL A 83 -12.58 -13.46 13.07
CA VAL A 83 -13.67 -14.27 12.49
C VAL A 83 -13.60 -15.75 12.93
N SER A 84 -12.40 -16.34 12.93
CA SER A 84 -12.23 -17.74 13.34
C SER A 84 -12.54 -18.00 14.82
N ARG A 85 -12.54 -16.94 15.64
CA ARG A 85 -12.96 -16.98 17.07
C ARG A 85 -14.38 -16.50 17.30
N ASP A 86 -15.16 -16.29 16.22
CA ASP A 86 -16.54 -15.77 16.25
C ASP A 86 -16.63 -14.33 16.83
N ASP A 87 -15.52 -13.58 16.78
CA ASP A 87 -15.44 -12.18 17.21
C ASP A 87 -15.65 -11.25 16.01
N ILE A 88 -16.89 -11.12 15.59
CA ILE A 88 -17.27 -10.35 14.40
C ILE A 88 -17.07 -8.84 14.62
N GLU A 89 -17.24 -8.36 15.84
CA GLU A 89 -17.04 -6.95 16.17
C GLU A 89 -15.58 -6.55 16.02
N ALA A 90 -14.65 -7.32 16.55
CA ALA A 90 -13.22 -7.09 16.37
C ALA A 90 -12.80 -7.20 14.90
N ALA A 91 -13.31 -8.20 14.17
CA ALA A 91 -13.02 -8.33 12.73
C ALA A 91 -13.48 -7.10 11.95
N HIS A 92 -14.67 -6.60 12.23
CA HIS A 92 -15.21 -5.41 11.57
C HIS A 92 -14.37 -4.15 11.89
N ALA A 93 -13.96 -3.96 13.14
CA ALA A 93 -13.11 -2.82 13.55
C ALA A 93 -11.76 -2.85 12.82
N LEU A 94 -11.13 -4.02 12.67
CA LEU A 94 -9.88 -4.18 11.94
C LEU A 94 -10.03 -3.89 10.44
N CYS A 95 -11.11 -4.34 9.82
CA CYS A 95 -11.41 -4.01 8.42
C CYS A 95 -11.66 -2.50 8.23
N GLN A 96 -12.34 -1.84 9.17
CA GLN A 96 -12.53 -0.39 9.14
C GLN A 96 -11.20 0.36 9.25
N GLU A 97 -10.29 -0.08 10.11
CA GLU A 97 -8.97 0.53 10.23
C GLU A 97 -8.15 0.33 8.95
N ALA A 98 -8.20 -0.85 8.34
CA ALA A 98 -7.57 -1.10 7.04
C ALA A 98 -8.13 -0.18 5.94
N GLY A 99 -9.44 -0.01 5.85
CA GLY A 99 -10.09 0.91 4.90
C GLY A 99 -9.70 2.38 5.15
N LYS A 100 -9.68 2.82 6.41
CA LYS A 100 -9.24 4.15 6.80
C LYS A 100 -7.78 4.41 6.42
N PHE A 101 -6.88 3.47 6.70
CA PHE A 101 -5.49 3.57 6.32
C PHE A 101 -5.32 3.64 4.80
N THR A 102 -6.01 2.78 4.07
CA THR A 102 -5.95 2.79 2.60
C THR A 102 -6.38 4.14 2.02
N ARG A 103 -7.49 4.71 2.48
CA ARG A 103 -7.95 6.03 2.02
C ARG A 103 -7.01 7.17 2.36
N ASN A 104 -6.38 7.14 3.52
CA ASN A 104 -5.54 8.24 4.00
C ASN A 104 -4.11 8.18 3.48
N HIS A 105 -3.63 6.99 3.12
CA HIS A 105 -2.24 6.70 2.72
C HIS A 105 -2.20 5.98 1.38
N LEU A 106 -2.12 4.67 1.37
CA LEU A 106 -1.82 3.83 0.20
C LEU A 106 -2.69 4.12 -1.03
N GLY A 107 -3.98 4.37 -0.84
CA GLY A 107 -4.94 4.63 -1.92
C GLY A 107 -4.69 5.93 -2.67
N LYS A 108 -4.04 6.91 -2.04
CA LYS A 108 -3.76 8.21 -2.68
C LYS A 108 -2.65 8.14 -3.72
N TRP A 109 -1.73 7.21 -3.59
CA TRP A 109 -0.51 7.18 -4.41
C TRP A 109 -0.22 5.82 -5.04
N GLY A 110 -0.53 4.72 -4.33
CA GLY A 110 -0.22 3.35 -4.74
C GLY A 110 -0.72 2.99 -6.14
N PRO A 111 -1.99 3.29 -6.51
CA PRO A 111 -2.48 3.05 -7.86
C PRO A 111 -1.68 3.77 -8.94
N SER A 112 -1.31 5.04 -8.73
CA SER A 112 -0.50 5.82 -9.67
C SER A 112 0.91 5.26 -9.83
N TYR A 113 1.53 4.82 -8.74
CA TYR A 113 2.80 4.11 -8.81
C TYR A 113 2.69 2.82 -9.63
N CYS A 114 1.66 2.00 -9.35
CA CYS A 114 1.46 0.73 -10.04
C CYS A 114 1.26 0.91 -11.55
N GLU A 115 0.50 1.91 -11.96
CA GLU A 115 0.28 2.26 -13.38
C GLU A 115 1.60 2.64 -14.06
N GLN A 116 2.36 3.59 -13.50
CA GLN A 116 3.66 4.00 -14.02
C GLN A 116 4.66 2.84 -14.09
N ALA A 117 4.69 1.96 -13.08
CA ALA A 117 5.55 0.80 -13.05
C ALA A 117 5.16 -0.25 -14.09
N ALA A 118 3.86 -0.46 -14.31
CA ALA A 118 3.35 -1.35 -15.35
C ALA A 118 3.69 -0.86 -16.76
N GLU A 119 3.61 0.44 -17.00
CA GLU A 119 3.97 1.04 -18.29
C GLU A 119 5.48 1.00 -18.56
N ALA A 120 6.29 1.17 -17.51
CA ALA A 120 7.75 1.27 -17.65
C ALA A 120 8.47 -0.09 -17.75
N THR A 121 7.79 -1.22 -17.52
CA THR A 121 8.43 -2.55 -17.52
C THR A 121 8.35 -3.25 -18.87
N ASP A 122 9.43 -3.97 -19.20
CA ASP A 122 9.45 -4.91 -20.33
C ASP A 122 9.05 -6.34 -19.92
N SER A 123 8.85 -6.58 -18.61
CA SER A 123 8.47 -7.88 -18.07
C SER A 123 6.95 -8.00 -17.99
N GLU A 124 6.37 -8.91 -18.78
CA GLU A 124 4.93 -9.17 -18.76
C GLU A 124 4.42 -9.61 -17.37
N LEU A 125 5.19 -10.49 -16.70
CA LEU A 125 4.86 -10.93 -15.35
C LEU A 125 4.81 -9.75 -14.36
N PHE A 126 5.79 -8.86 -14.42
CA PHE A 126 5.84 -7.70 -13.53
C PHE A 126 4.73 -6.71 -13.86
N ARG A 127 4.43 -6.49 -15.13
CA ARG A 127 3.31 -5.65 -15.59
C ARG A 127 1.98 -6.12 -15.02
N LEU A 128 1.67 -7.40 -15.18
CA LEU A 128 0.44 -8.00 -14.64
C LEU A 128 0.37 -7.90 -13.12
N ALA A 129 1.49 -8.12 -12.42
CA ALA A 129 1.55 -7.97 -10.98
C ALA A 129 1.24 -6.52 -10.53
N MET A 130 1.78 -5.51 -11.24
CA MET A 130 1.49 -4.11 -10.93
C MET A 130 0.04 -3.74 -11.22
N ILE A 131 -0.54 -4.20 -12.33
CA ILE A 131 -1.95 -3.99 -12.65
C ILE A 131 -2.84 -4.58 -11.54
N LEU A 132 -2.62 -5.85 -11.19
CA LEU A 132 -3.41 -6.52 -10.15
C LEU A 132 -3.28 -5.82 -8.79
N MET A 133 -2.09 -5.36 -8.43
CA MET A 133 -1.86 -4.62 -7.20
C MET A 133 -2.58 -3.27 -7.21
N GLY A 134 -2.50 -2.53 -8.32
CA GLY A 134 -3.21 -1.26 -8.47
C GLY A 134 -4.72 -1.42 -8.35
N ASP A 135 -5.30 -2.43 -9.01
CA ASP A 135 -6.73 -2.74 -8.95
C ASP A 135 -7.16 -3.19 -7.55
N PHE A 136 -6.34 -4.00 -6.87
CA PHE A 136 -6.58 -4.39 -5.48
C PHE A 136 -6.62 -3.17 -4.56
N ILE A 137 -5.65 -2.25 -4.65
CA ILE A 137 -5.63 -1.04 -3.82
C ILE A 137 -6.87 -0.17 -4.09
N LYS A 138 -7.27 -0.01 -5.36
CA LYS A 138 -8.49 0.73 -5.74
C LYS A 138 -9.73 0.10 -5.12
N SER A 139 -9.87 -1.23 -5.18
CA SER A 139 -11.04 -1.93 -4.61
C SER A 139 -11.19 -1.69 -3.12
N LEU A 140 -10.09 -1.60 -2.37
CA LEU A 140 -10.12 -1.29 -0.93
C LEU A 140 -10.61 0.14 -0.63
N THR A 141 -10.45 1.07 -1.56
CA THR A 141 -10.96 2.45 -1.40
C THR A 141 -12.44 2.57 -1.73
N GLU A 142 -12.94 1.79 -2.70
CA GLU A 142 -14.31 1.90 -3.24
C GLU A 142 -15.37 1.19 -2.37
N GLU A 143 -15.03 0.09 -1.71
CA GLU A 143 -15.98 -0.71 -0.92
C GLU A 143 -16.67 0.06 0.21
N GLU A 144 -16.07 1.13 0.73
CA GLU A 144 -16.66 1.92 1.81
C GLU A 144 -17.46 3.15 1.32
N GLU A 145 -17.21 3.68 0.14
CA GLU A 145 -18.04 4.74 -0.43
C GLU A 145 -19.45 4.24 -0.76
N GLY A 146 -19.59 2.95 -1.09
CA GLY A 146 -20.88 2.31 -1.34
C GLY A 146 -21.77 2.14 -0.10
N LYS A 147 -21.19 1.99 1.09
CA LYS A 147 -21.94 1.78 2.35
C LYS A 147 -22.51 3.08 2.93
N GLY A 148 -21.98 4.23 2.55
CA GLY A 148 -22.48 5.55 2.99
C GLY A 148 -23.78 6.03 2.30
N LYS A 149 -24.22 5.37 1.22
CA LYS A 149 -25.38 5.81 0.42
C LYS A 149 -26.65 5.00 0.64
N THR A 150 -26.66 3.97 1.49
CA THR A 150 -27.83 3.06 1.64
C THR A 150 -28.64 3.28 2.91
N ASN A 151 -28.38 4.31 3.71
CA ASN A 151 -29.16 4.64 4.89
C ASN A 151 -29.78 6.04 4.82
N CYS A 152 -30.63 6.29 3.81
CA CYS A 152 -31.64 7.36 3.84
C CYS A 152 -32.82 6.94 2.94
N ASN A 153 -33.70 6.10 3.52
CA ASN A 153 -35.13 6.06 3.18
C ASN A 153 -35.91 5.41 4.30
#